data_4a7b8be21ef17cc6f3b2428d3ce5164d
#
_entry.id   4a7b8be21ef17cc6f3b2428d3ce5164d
#
_cell.length_a   1.000
_cell.length_b   1.000
_cell.length_c   1.000
_cell.angle_alpha   90.00
_cell.angle_beta   90.00
_cell.angle_gamma   90.00
#
_symmetry.space_group_name_H-M   'P 1'
#
loop_
_entity.id
_entity.type
_entity.pdbx_description
1 polymer ?
#
loop_
_entity_poly.entity_id
_entity_poly.type
_entity_poly.pdbx_seq_one_letter_code
_entity_poly.pdbx_strand_id
1 'polypeptide(L)'
;MLLAWAAATAVLAARTLRLSLSLPTINVVRAAPSRNRLPAYLARATAIAAVITQAGIAVTGSVVRVTGSGLGCPTWPRCFPGSLVPQPHPEVATVHQWIEFGNRLLTGLVGLVGLACLVVAVAVRPRRWRLVSLAATMPLGVVVQAVLGGVTVLTGLTWWTVAVHFLVSMVLVWLAVLLVAAFTEGDAPPRWHLPGPLRGLLYTATTVLAALLVAGTLVTSAGPHAGNTATPRLTVSVPALTQLHADLLVGFLGLLVGLGFALRAAGRVPARTWRRYLVLVCVVLAQGTLGVVQYLAGVPEVLVSLHVLGAASVVVVMAALWTSCRVRDDLFAVTVGSARPLASAGTG
;
A
#
# COMPACT_ATOMS: atom_id res chain seq x y z
N MET A 1 19.37 17.74 1.59
CA MET A 1 17.94 18.06 1.41
C MET A 1 17.09 16.84 1.04
N LEU A 2 17.48 16.00 0.07
CA LEU A 2 16.71 14.84 -0.39
C LEU A 2 16.50 13.75 0.67
N LEU A 3 17.53 13.44 1.49
CA LEU A 3 17.41 12.51 2.63
C LEU A 3 16.47 13.03 3.72
N ALA A 4 16.44 14.35 3.94
CA ALA A 4 15.51 14.96 4.89
C ALA A 4 14.06 14.91 4.39
N TRP A 5 13.84 15.00 3.08
CA TRP A 5 12.52 14.89 2.47
C TRP A 5 12.01 13.44 2.49
N ALA A 6 12.88 12.46 2.15
CA ALA A 6 12.54 11.03 2.26
C ALA A 6 12.26 10.62 3.71
N ALA A 7 13.06 11.13 4.66
CA ALA A 7 12.81 10.94 6.08
C ALA A 7 11.52 11.63 6.54
N ALA A 8 11.23 12.83 6.03
CA ALA A 8 10.01 13.57 6.36
C ALA A 8 8.75 12.85 5.83
N THR A 9 8.77 12.32 4.60
CA THR A 9 7.62 11.56 4.04
C THR A 9 7.47 10.21 4.73
N ALA A 10 8.55 9.49 5.04
CA ALA A 10 8.53 8.26 5.80
C ALA A 10 8.09 8.50 7.27
N VAL A 11 8.58 9.58 7.90
CA VAL A 11 8.17 9.98 9.25
C VAL A 11 6.73 10.50 9.26
N LEU A 12 6.27 11.22 8.23
CA LEU A 12 4.87 11.63 8.09
C LEU A 12 3.96 10.42 7.89
N ALA A 13 4.34 9.47 7.03
CA ALA A 13 3.61 8.21 6.84
C ALA A 13 3.62 7.37 8.14
N ALA A 14 4.76 7.28 8.83
CA ALA A 14 4.88 6.58 10.12
C ALA A 14 4.17 7.33 11.26
N ARG A 15 4.20 8.68 11.29
CA ARG A 15 3.42 9.49 12.24
C ARG A 15 1.92 9.43 11.95
N THR A 16 1.49 9.38 10.69
CA THR A 16 0.10 9.16 10.35
C THR A 16 -0.38 7.77 10.71
N LEU A 17 0.44 6.77 10.50
CA LEU A 17 0.20 5.45 11.07
C LEU A 17 0.16 5.53 12.61
N ARG A 18 1.11 6.15 13.28
CA ARG A 18 1.12 6.30 14.76
C ARG A 18 -0.02 7.18 15.27
N LEU A 19 -0.33 8.31 14.65
CA LEU A 19 -1.42 9.22 15.06
C LEU A 19 -2.81 8.66 14.70
N SER A 20 -2.91 7.76 13.71
CA SER A 20 -4.11 6.92 13.52
C SER A 20 -4.31 5.93 14.66
N LEU A 21 -3.32 5.80 15.52
CA LEU A 21 -3.14 4.77 16.51
C LEU A 21 -3.36 5.27 17.96
N SER A 22 -3.53 6.57 18.20
CA SER A 22 -4.04 7.05 19.49
C SER A 22 -5.50 6.67 19.64
N LEU A 23 -5.77 5.68 20.46
CA LEU A 23 -7.12 5.21 20.82
C LEU A 23 -7.84 6.28 21.66
N PRO A 24 -9.14 6.48 21.45
CA PRO A 24 -10.00 6.94 22.55
C PRO A 24 -9.98 5.83 23.62
N THR A 25 -9.82 6.21 24.87
CA THR A 25 -10.04 5.34 26.03
C THR A 25 -11.49 4.85 25.99
N ILE A 26 -11.70 3.68 25.42
CA ILE A 26 -12.95 2.95 25.54
C ILE A 26 -12.88 2.26 26.91
N ASN A 27 -13.79 2.61 27.81
CA ASN A 27 -14.03 1.85 29.03
C ASN A 27 -14.37 0.41 28.64
N VAL A 28 -13.35 -0.44 28.68
CA VAL A 28 -13.50 -1.88 28.44
C VAL A 28 -14.14 -2.44 29.72
N VAL A 29 -15.39 -2.85 29.62
CA VAL A 29 -15.98 -3.80 30.57
C VAL A 29 -15.00 -4.98 30.61
N ARG A 30 -14.37 -5.18 31.75
CA ARG A 30 -13.40 -6.27 31.98
C ARG A 30 -14.12 -7.61 31.82
N ALA A 31 -14.09 -8.17 30.64
CA ALA A 31 -14.28 -9.61 30.45
C ALA A 31 -13.06 -10.32 31.04
N ALA A 32 -13.31 -11.40 31.80
CA ALA A 32 -12.28 -12.17 32.48
C ALA A 32 -11.10 -12.51 31.56
N PRO A 33 -9.85 -12.48 32.03
CA PRO A 33 -8.67 -12.71 31.20
C PRO A 33 -8.63 -14.17 30.75
N SER A 34 -8.98 -14.43 29.50
CA SER A 34 -8.67 -15.72 28.89
C SER A 34 -7.14 -15.81 28.68
N ARG A 35 -6.53 -16.83 29.24
CA ARG A 35 -5.08 -17.06 29.37
C ARG A 35 -4.26 -17.13 28.05
N ASN A 36 -4.87 -16.99 26.86
CA ASN A 36 -4.21 -17.17 25.55
C ASN A 36 -4.63 -16.10 24.51
N ARG A 37 -4.72 -14.83 24.90
CA ARG A 37 -4.92 -13.76 23.90
C ARG A 37 -3.56 -13.22 23.49
N LEU A 38 -3.20 -13.40 22.20
CA LEU A 38 -2.11 -12.64 21.59
C LEU A 38 -2.31 -11.14 21.89
N PRO A 39 -1.28 -10.43 22.40
CA PRO A 39 -1.40 -9.01 22.70
C PRO A 39 -1.80 -8.23 21.44
N ALA A 40 -2.81 -7.39 21.54
CA ALA A 40 -3.35 -6.61 20.41
C ALA A 40 -2.27 -5.76 19.71
N TYR A 41 -1.22 -5.36 20.45
CA TYR A 41 -0.09 -4.62 19.89
C TYR A 41 0.75 -5.47 18.92
N LEU A 42 0.93 -6.79 19.17
CA LEU A 42 1.66 -7.68 18.25
C LEU A 42 0.90 -7.86 16.94
N ALA A 43 -0.41 -8.11 17.00
CA ALA A 43 -1.25 -8.21 15.81
C ALA A 43 -1.19 -6.95 14.95
N ARG A 44 -1.17 -5.79 15.59
CA ARG A 44 -1.06 -4.52 14.90
C ARG A 44 0.36 -4.27 14.36
N ALA A 45 1.39 -4.62 15.12
CA ALA A 45 2.77 -4.48 14.68
C ALA A 45 3.06 -5.32 13.44
N THR A 46 2.57 -6.57 13.38
CA THR A 46 2.72 -7.42 12.19
C THR A 46 2.01 -6.84 10.97
N ALA A 47 0.80 -6.30 11.12
CA ALA A 47 0.09 -5.65 10.01
C ALA A 47 0.78 -4.36 9.54
N ILE A 48 1.35 -3.56 10.45
CA ILE A 48 2.15 -2.39 10.10
C ILE A 48 3.44 -2.82 9.38
N ALA A 49 4.10 -3.88 9.85
CA ALA A 49 5.26 -4.45 9.18
C ALA A 49 4.91 -4.89 7.75
N ALA A 50 3.71 -5.47 7.51
CA ALA A 50 3.26 -5.80 6.18
C ALA A 50 3.12 -4.56 5.28
N VAL A 51 2.57 -3.43 5.77
CA VAL A 51 2.52 -2.18 5.01
C VAL A 51 3.92 -1.68 4.66
N ILE A 52 4.85 -1.68 5.64
CA ILE A 52 6.22 -1.21 5.46
C ILE A 52 6.97 -2.09 4.45
N THR A 53 6.86 -3.41 4.57
CA THR A 53 7.58 -4.34 3.69
C THR A 53 6.99 -4.38 2.29
N GLN A 54 5.66 -4.31 2.12
CA GLN A 54 5.01 -4.22 0.80
C GLN A 54 5.34 -2.91 0.07
N ALA A 55 5.34 -1.77 0.77
CA ALA A 55 5.76 -0.50 0.18
C ALA A 55 7.28 -0.48 -0.07
N GLY A 56 8.07 -1.00 0.86
CA GLY A 56 9.53 -1.03 0.78
C GLY A 56 10.05 -1.86 -0.39
N ILE A 57 9.46 -3.03 -0.66
CA ILE A 57 9.90 -3.86 -1.79
C ILE A 57 9.58 -3.22 -3.15
N ALA A 58 8.53 -2.41 -3.26
CA ALA A 58 8.27 -1.64 -4.48
C ALA A 58 9.37 -0.58 -4.71
N VAL A 59 9.88 0.03 -3.64
CA VAL A 59 11.00 0.99 -3.72
C VAL A 59 12.30 0.28 -4.09
N THR A 60 12.64 -0.83 -3.44
CA THR A 60 13.85 -1.58 -3.79
C THR A 60 13.79 -2.18 -5.20
N GLY A 61 12.61 -2.60 -5.67
CA GLY A 61 12.36 -2.97 -7.06
C GLY A 61 12.57 -1.80 -8.04
N SER A 62 12.23 -0.56 -7.64
CA SER A 62 12.57 0.62 -8.45
C SER A 62 14.08 0.87 -8.51
N VAL A 63 14.83 0.61 -7.42
CA VAL A 63 16.29 0.67 -7.42
C VAL A 63 16.87 -0.34 -8.40
N VAL A 64 16.42 -1.61 -8.39
CA VAL A 64 16.82 -2.62 -9.39
C VAL A 64 16.62 -2.09 -10.82
N ARG A 65 15.50 -1.43 -11.06
CA ARG A 65 15.16 -0.90 -12.37
C ARG A 65 16.04 0.29 -12.77
N VAL A 66 16.19 1.31 -11.93
CA VAL A 66 16.93 2.54 -12.28
C VAL A 66 18.42 2.31 -12.39
N THR A 67 18.96 1.32 -11.67
CA THR A 67 20.38 0.92 -11.77
C THR A 67 20.69 0.01 -12.97
N GLY A 68 19.68 -0.32 -13.79
CA GLY A 68 19.88 -1.24 -14.91
C GLY A 68 20.13 -2.70 -14.50
N SER A 69 19.75 -3.06 -13.26
CA SER A 69 20.05 -4.38 -12.66
C SER A 69 18.93 -5.41 -12.85
N GLY A 70 17.91 -5.12 -13.67
CA GLY A 70 16.73 -5.98 -13.80
C GLY A 70 16.96 -7.33 -14.47
N LEU A 71 18.10 -7.51 -15.13
CA LEU A 71 18.60 -8.79 -15.67
C LEU A 71 19.95 -9.18 -15.06
N GLY A 72 20.27 -8.73 -13.87
CA GLY A 72 21.43 -9.15 -13.09
C GLY A 72 21.43 -10.64 -12.79
N CYS A 73 20.24 -11.22 -12.64
CA CYS A 73 19.97 -12.66 -12.58
C CYS A 73 19.08 -13.05 -13.78
N PRO A 74 19.63 -13.46 -14.93
CA PRO A 74 18.88 -13.59 -16.18
C PRO A 74 17.90 -14.76 -16.22
N THR A 75 17.89 -15.64 -15.20
CA THR A 75 16.97 -16.77 -15.11
C THR A 75 16.08 -16.69 -13.87
N TRP A 76 15.02 -17.51 -13.85
CA TRP A 76 14.13 -17.62 -12.71
C TRP A 76 13.62 -19.07 -12.56
N PRO A 77 13.50 -19.63 -11.36
CA PRO A 77 13.78 -19.02 -10.03
C PRO A 77 15.26 -18.91 -9.68
N ARG A 78 16.14 -19.55 -10.42
CA ARG A 78 17.61 -19.48 -10.24
C ARG A 78 18.16 -18.16 -10.75
N CYS A 79 19.31 -17.72 -10.19
CA CYS A 79 20.00 -16.53 -10.71
C CYS A 79 20.69 -16.84 -12.06
N PHE A 80 21.35 -18.01 -12.14
CA PHE A 80 21.98 -18.54 -13.35
C PHE A 80 21.61 -20.01 -13.56
N PRO A 81 21.78 -20.57 -14.78
CA PRO A 81 21.66 -22.01 -14.98
C PRO A 81 22.56 -22.77 -14.00
N GLY A 82 21.95 -23.63 -13.16
CA GLY A 82 22.70 -24.40 -12.15
C GLY A 82 22.95 -23.69 -10.81
N SER A 83 22.71 -22.37 -10.65
CA SER A 83 22.96 -21.65 -9.40
C SER A 83 21.78 -20.80 -8.94
N LEU A 84 21.45 -20.90 -7.65
CA LEU A 84 20.47 -20.02 -6.98
C LEU A 84 21.06 -18.65 -6.65
N VAL A 85 22.37 -18.54 -6.52
CA VAL A 85 23.09 -17.34 -6.10
C VAL A 85 23.87 -16.71 -7.26
N PRO A 86 24.25 -15.43 -7.15
CA PRO A 86 25.15 -14.78 -8.09
C PRO A 86 26.44 -15.56 -8.29
N GLN A 87 26.95 -15.55 -9.53
CA GLN A 87 28.22 -16.17 -9.90
C GLN A 87 28.99 -15.24 -10.84
N PRO A 88 30.34 -15.30 -10.86
CA PRO A 88 31.11 -14.55 -11.83
C PRO A 88 30.63 -14.87 -13.28
N HIS A 89 30.24 -13.84 -14.02
CA HIS A 89 29.72 -13.97 -15.39
C HIS A 89 30.30 -12.87 -16.27
N PRO A 90 30.82 -13.20 -17.47
CA PRO A 90 31.53 -12.24 -18.32
C PRO A 90 30.61 -11.10 -18.82
N GLU A 91 29.32 -11.37 -19.02
CA GLU A 91 28.37 -10.41 -19.61
C GLU A 91 27.56 -9.64 -18.58
N VAL A 92 27.58 -10.02 -17.29
CA VAL A 92 26.76 -9.40 -16.24
C VAL A 92 27.64 -8.95 -15.09
N ALA A 93 27.75 -7.65 -14.88
CA ALA A 93 28.55 -7.10 -13.80
C ALA A 93 28.04 -7.58 -12.42
N THR A 94 28.96 -7.96 -11.56
CA THR A 94 28.67 -8.51 -10.22
C THR A 94 27.75 -7.60 -9.38
N VAL A 95 27.91 -6.28 -9.50
CA VAL A 95 27.07 -5.31 -8.76
C VAL A 95 25.60 -5.45 -9.16
N HIS A 96 25.28 -5.59 -10.43
CA HIS A 96 23.90 -5.75 -10.91
C HIS A 96 23.29 -7.08 -10.44
N GLN A 97 24.10 -8.15 -10.41
CA GLN A 97 23.69 -9.44 -9.87
C GLN A 97 23.26 -9.33 -8.39
N TRP A 98 24.09 -8.69 -7.56
CA TRP A 98 23.79 -8.54 -6.13
C TRP A 98 22.62 -7.60 -5.85
N ILE A 99 22.43 -6.55 -6.63
CA ILE A 99 21.27 -5.65 -6.51
C ILE A 99 19.98 -6.43 -6.79
N GLU A 100 19.90 -7.17 -7.90
CA GLU A 100 18.71 -7.96 -8.21
C GLU A 100 18.51 -9.11 -7.23
N PHE A 101 19.56 -9.88 -6.94
CA PHE A 101 19.48 -11.00 -6.00
C PHE A 101 19.07 -10.53 -4.59
N GLY A 102 19.59 -9.42 -4.12
CA GLY A 102 19.19 -8.80 -2.86
C GLY A 102 17.70 -8.48 -2.83
N ASN A 103 17.15 -7.95 -3.92
CA ASN A 103 15.72 -7.70 -4.04
C ASN A 103 14.88 -9.00 -4.01
N ARG A 104 15.39 -10.10 -4.62
CA ARG A 104 14.76 -11.43 -4.51
C ARG A 104 14.77 -11.96 -3.08
N LEU A 105 15.84 -11.75 -2.31
CA LEU A 105 15.91 -12.13 -0.89
C LEU A 105 14.90 -11.34 -0.06
N LEU A 106 14.74 -10.03 -0.32
CA LEU A 106 13.73 -9.21 0.34
C LEU A 106 12.30 -9.72 0.10
N THR A 107 12.02 -10.33 -1.06
CA THR A 107 10.74 -11.01 -1.31
C THR A 107 10.47 -12.11 -0.28
N GLY A 108 11.50 -12.87 0.14
CA GLY A 108 11.41 -13.84 1.22
C GLY A 108 11.02 -13.21 2.55
N LEU A 109 11.63 -12.07 2.89
CA LEU A 109 11.28 -11.32 4.11
C LEU A 109 9.81 -10.85 4.08
N VAL A 110 9.33 -10.31 2.94
CA VAL A 110 7.94 -9.89 2.76
C VAL A 110 6.99 -11.09 2.94
N GLY A 111 7.39 -12.26 2.41
CA GLY A 111 6.65 -13.52 2.57
C GLY A 111 6.56 -13.97 4.02
N LEU A 112 7.65 -13.89 4.78
CA LEU A 112 7.68 -14.21 6.22
C LEU A 112 6.77 -13.28 7.02
N VAL A 113 6.80 -11.98 6.75
CA VAL A 113 5.91 -11.00 7.40
C VAL A 113 4.44 -11.29 7.02
N GLY A 114 4.18 -11.60 5.76
CA GLY A 114 2.83 -11.99 5.29
C GLY A 114 2.32 -13.25 5.98
N LEU A 115 3.17 -14.26 6.13
CA LEU A 115 2.84 -15.50 6.85
C LEU A 115 2.59 -15.21 8.34
N ALA A 116 3.41 -14.36 8.98
CA ALA A 116 3.20 -13.94 10.36
C ALA A 116 1.83 -13.25 10.54
N CYS A 117 1.41 -12.39 9.62
CA CYS A 117 0.07 -11.79 9.63
C CYS A 117 -1.03 -12.85 9.59
N LEU A 118 -0.90 -13.86 8.74
CA LEU A 118 -1.88 -14.96 8.63
C LEU A 118 -1.93 -15.79 9.91
N VAL A 119 -0.78 -16.18 10.46
CA VAL A 119 -0.67 -16.94 11.72
C VAL A 119 -1.35 -16.18 12.86
N VAL A 120 -1.03 -14.87 12.99
CA VAL A 120 -1.64 -14.02 14.02
C VAL A 120 -3.15 -13.90 13.81
N ALA A 121 -3.63 -13.72 12.57
CA ALA A 121 -5.07 -13.61 12.28
C ALA A 121 -5.82 -14.92 12.61
N VAL A 122 -5.22 -16.08 12.33
CA VAL A 122 -5.78 -17.40 12.66
C VAL A 122 -5.80 -17.65 14.18
N ALA A 123 -4.83 -17.10 14.91
CA ALA A 123 -4.74 -17.23 16.38
C ALA A 123 -5.76 -16.35 17.13
N VAL A 124 -6.31 -15.31 16.50
CA VAL A 124 -7.35 -14.44 17.10
C VAL A 124 -8.61 -15.25 17.42
N ARG A 125 -9.15 -15.06 18.63
CA ARG A 125 -10.39 -15.70 19.10
C ARG A 125 -11.40 -14.66 19.60
N PRO A 126 -12.69 -14.79 19.30
CA PRO A 126 -13.31 -15.77 18.41
C PRO A 126 -12.80 -15.65 16.95
N ARG A 127 -12.91 -16.73 16.17
CA ARG A 127 -12.36 -16.76 14.80
C ARG A 127 -13.06 -15.75 13.90
N ARG A 128 -12.27 -14.89 13.25
CA ARG A 128 -12.74 -13.79 12.42
C ARG A 128 -12.37 -14.08 10.96
N TRP A 129 -13.32 -14.65 10.21
CA TRP A 129 -13.06 -15.10 8.84
C TRP A 129 -12.66 -13.96 7.90
N ARG A 130 -13.27 -12.78 8.05
CA ARG A 130 -12.87 -11.59 7.29
C ARG A 130 -11.41 -11.21 7.55
N LEU A 131 -10.97 -11.26 8.82
CA LEU A 131 -9.59 -10.99 9.18
C LEU A 131 -8.64 -12.03 8.59
N VAL A 132 -8.99 -13.31 8.69
CA VAL A 132 -8.18 -14.42 8.16
C VAL A 132 -8.08 -14.34 6.64
N SER A 133 -9.19 -14.10 5.92
CA SER A 133 -9.18 -13.99 4.46
C SER A 133 -8.32 -12.80 4.00
N LEU A 134 -8.42 -11.65 4.69
CA LEU A 134 -7.60 -10.48 4.36
C LEU A 134 -6.12 -10.71 4.69
N ALA A 135 -5.80 -11.38 5.82
CA ALA A 135 -4.42 -11.73 6.15
C ALA A 135 -3.82 -12.74 5.17
N ALA A 136 -4.63 -13.68 4.65
CA ALA A 136 -4.19 -14.64 3.63
C ALA A 136 -3.78 -13.98 2.31
N THR A 137 -4.31 -12.79 1.99
CA THR A 137 -3.88 -12.04 0.79
C THR A 137 -2.42 -11.64 0.85
N MET A 138 -1.80 -11.53 2.02
CA MET A 138 -0.39 -11.14 2.16
C MET A 138 0.57 -12.24 1.64
N PRO A 139 0.59 -13.47 2.16
CA PRO A 139 1.47 -14.51 1.64
C PRO A 139 1.07 -14.95 0.21
N LEU A 140 -0.22 -15.02 -0.12
CA LEU A 140 -0.66 -15.34 -1.48
C LEU A 140 -0.25 -14.26 -2.48
N GLY A 141 -0.34 -12.99 -2.08
CA GLY A 141 0.13 -11.87 -2.89
C GLY A 141 1.63 -11.95 -3.18
N VAL A 142 2.45 -12.39 -2.21
CA VAL A 142 3.89 -12.61 -2.44
C VAL A 142 4.13 -13.72 -3.44
N VAL A 143 3.37 -14.81 -3.39
CA VAL A 143 3.48 -15.89 -4.40
C VAL A 143 3.12 -15.36 -5.80
N VAL A 144 2.02 -14.63 -5.92
CA VAL A 144 1.62 -14.00 -7.20
C VAL A 144 2.71 -13.06 -7.69
N GLN A 145 3.28 -12.23 -6.82
CA GLN A 145 4.35 -11.30 -7.16
C GLN A 145 5.66 -12.00 -7.55
N ALA A 146 5.99 -13.13 -6.92
CA ALA A 146 7.15 -13.93 -7.33
C ALA A 146 6.99 -14.49 -8.75
N VAL A 147 5.78 -14.98 -9.08
CA VAL A 147 5.46 -15.45 -10.44
C VAL A 147 5.52 -14.31 -11.45
N LEU A 148 4.87 -13.16 -11.15
CA LEU A 148 4.90 -11.98 -12.02
C LEU A 148 6.33 -11.45 -12.22
N GLY A 149 7.14 -11.41 -11.15
CA GLY A 149 8.55 -11.06 -11.23
C GLY A 149 9.36 -12.04 -12.07
N GLY A 150 9.10 -13.35 -11.92
CA GLY A 150 9.70 -14.38 -12.78
C GLY A 150 9.35 -14.20 -14.25
N VAL A 151 8.07 -13.99 -14.56
CA VAL A 151 7.62 -13.68 -15.94
C VAL A 151 8.30 -12.41 -16.45
N THR A 152 8.45 -11.39 -15.62
CA THR A 152 9.11 -10.12 -15.99
C THR A 152 10.56 -10.35 -16.39
N VAL A 153 11.31 -11.17 -15.66
CA VAL A 153 12.69 -11.55 -16.01
C VAL A 153 12.72 -12.38 -17.29
N LEU A 154 11.92 -13.44 -17.36
CA LEU A 154 11.90 -14.38 -18.50
C LEU A 154 11.44 -13.74 -19.82
N THR A 155 10.68 -12.65 -19.77
CA THR A 155 10.25 -11.87 -20.93
C THR A 155 11.18 -10.69 -21.26
N GLY A 156 12.37 -10.62 -20.64
CA GLY A 156 13.33 -9.55 -20.88
C GLY A 156 12.86 -8.17 -20.45
N LEU A 157 12.12 -8.10 -19.32
CA LEU A 157 11.59 -6.87 -18.73
C LEU A 157 10.61 -6.11 -19.64
N THR A 158 9.81 -6.81 -20.45
CA THR A 158 8.82 -6.15 -21.30
C THR A 158 7.97 -5.16 -20.48
N TRP A 159 7.75 -3.97 -21.03
CA TRP A 159 7.18 -2.83 -20.29
C TRP A 159 5.84 -3.16 -19.58
N TRP A 160 4.97 -3.96 -20.20
CA TRP A 160 3.67 -4.30 -19.63
C TRP A 160 3.77 -5.28 -18.44
N THR A 161 4.74 -6.22 -18.44
CA THR A 161 4.96 -7.12 -17.30
C THR A 161 5.45 -6.35 -16.09
N VAL A 162 6.37 -5.41 -16.28
CA VAL A 162 6.86 -4.50 -15.23
C VAL A 162 5.71 -3.63 -14.70
N ALA A 163 4.86 -3.09 -15.58
CA ALA A 163 3.72 -2.27 -15.20
C ALA A 163 2.72 -3.06 -14.35
N VAL A 164 2.34 -4.27 -14.79
CA VAL A 164 1.41 -5.14 -14.03
C VAL A 164 2.01 -5.52 -12.69
N HIS A 165 3.30 -5.91 -12.63
CA HIS A 165 3.98 -6.24 -11.39
C HIS A 165 3.95 -5.08 -10.37
N PHE A 166 4.20 -3.85 -10.82
CA PHE A 166 4.10 -2.65 -9.98
C PHE A 166 2.66 -2.37 -9.52
N LEU A 167 1.68 -2.43 -10.41
CA LEU A 167 0.28 -2.13 -10.09
C LEU A 167 -0.29 -3.13 -9.08
N VAL A 168 0.05 -4.43 -9.21
CA VAL A 168 -0.32 -5.45 -8.23
C VAL A 168 0.35 -5.18 -6.88
N SER A 169 1.61 -4.67 -6.85
CA SER A 169 2.24 -4.23 -5.60
C SER A 169 1.43 -3.13 -4.92
N MET A 170 0.90 -2.16 -5.66
CA MET A 170 0.06 -1.07 -5.10
C MET A 170 -1.26 -1.61 -4.53
N VAL A 171 -1.87 -2.63 -5.16
CA VAL A 171 -3.03 -3.33 -4.61
C VAL A 171 -2.68 -4.03 -3.30
N LEU A 172 -1.53 -4.69 -3.20
CA LEU A 172 -1.10 -5.35 -1.96
C LEU A 172 -0.80 -4.34 -0.84
N VAL A 173 -0.23 -3.18 -1.15
CA VAL A 173 -0.08 -2.06 -0.20
C VAL A 173 -1.45 -1.60 0.32
N TRP A 174 -2.43 -1.44 -0.56
CA TRP A 174 -3.81 -1.10 -0.17
C TRP A 174 -4.41 -2.16 0.77
N LEU A 175 -4.31 -3.45 0.41
CA LEU A 175 -4.82 -4.56 1.21
C LEU A 175 -4.12 -4.66 2.57
N ALA A 176 -2.81 -4.38 2.64
CA ALA A 176 -2.08 -4.32 3.91
C ALA A 176 -2.61 -3.21 4.84
N VAL A 177 -2.99 -2.04 4.31
CA VAL A 177 -3.64 -0.99 5.11
C VAL A 177 -5.02 -1.42 5.58
N LEU A 178 -5.80 -2.12 4.73
CA LEU A 178 -7.08 -2.70 5.16
C LEU A 178 -6.89 -3.75 6.26
N LEU A 179 -5.80 -4.52 6.22
CA LEU A 179 -5.45 -5.50 7.26
C LEU A 179 -5.15 -4.81 8.59
N VAL A 180 -4.40 -3.70 8.59
CA VAL A 180 -4.17 -2.89 9.80
C VAL A 180 -5.50 -2.43 10.40
N ALA A 181 -6.44 -1.96 9.57
CA ALA A 181 -7.76 -1.56 10.04
C ALA A 181 -8.56 -2.76 10.58
N ALA A 182 -8.50 -3.92 9.89
CA ALA A 182 -9.25 -5.12 10.25
C ALA A 182 -8.87 -5.68 11.63
N PHE A 183 -7.64 -5.50 12.09
CA PHE A 183 -7.25 -5.90 13.45
C PHE A 183 -7.92 -5.05 14.55
N THR A 184 -8.39 -3.85 14.22
CA THR A 184 -9.02 -2.91 15.16
C THR A 184 -10.53 -2.71 14.94
N GLU A 185 -11.07 -3.18 13.80
CA GLU A 185 -12.48 -3.13 13.46
C GLU A 185 -13.18 -4.45 13.81
N GLY A 186 -14.51 -4.44 13.95
CA GLY A 186 -15.34 -5.64 13.99
C GLY A 186 -15.55 -6.27 12.60
N ASP A 187 -16.33 -7.35 12.55
CA ASP A 187 -16.64 -8.09 11.32
C ASP A 187 -18.03 -7.79 10.76
N ALA A 188 -18.82 -6.92 11.42
CA ALA A 188 -20.12 -6.50 10.90
C ALA A 188 -20.00 -5.79 9.55
N PRO A 189 -21.06 -5.77 8.72
CA PRO A 189 -21.09 -4.96 7.50
C PRO A 189 -20.69 -3.52 7.75
N PRO A 190 -19.97 -2.85 6.82
CA PRO A 190 -19.51 -1.49 7.04
C PRO A 190 -20.70 -0.52 7.08
N ARG A 191 -20.75 0.30 8.10
CA ARG A 191 -21.63 1.48 8.16
C ARG A 191 -20.82 2.72 7.80
N TRP A 192 -21.26 3.45 6.79
CA TRP A 192 -20.59 4.64 6.32
C TRP A 192 -21.01 5.86 7.12
N HIS A 193 -20.06 6.67 7.55
CA HIS A 193 -20.31 7.98 8.14
C HIS A 193 -20.66 9.03 7.09
N LEU A 194 -20.25 8.79 5.83
CA LEU A 194 -20.43 9.73 4.73
C LEU A 194 -21.77 9.53 4.02
N PRO A 195 -22.50 10.62 3.70
CA PRO A 195 -23.67 10.59 2.82
C PRO A 195 -23.33 10.00 1.44
N GLY A 196 -24.35 9.55 0.70
CA GLY A 196 -24.21 8.92 -0.61
C GLY A 196 -23.32 9.70 -1.60
N PRO A 197 -23.57 11.01 -1.83
CA PRO A 197 -22.76 11.81 -2.76
C PRO A 197 -21.28 11.89 -2.38
N LEU A 198 -20.95 12.00 -1.08
CA LEU A 198 -19.56 12.01 -0.63
C LEU A 198 -18.87 10.66 -0.83
N ARG A 199 -19.61 9.56 -0.69
CA ARG A 199 -19.08 8.23 -1.03
C ARG A 199 -18.78 8.13 -2.52
N GLY A 200 -19.68 8.65 -3.37
CA GLY A 200 -19.44 8.75 -4.81
C GLY A 200 -18.15 9.50 -5.12
N LEU A 201 -17.95 10.67 -4.50
CA LEU A 201 -16.72 11.46 -4.69
C LEU A 201 -15.46 10.72 -4.21
N LEU A 202 -15.54 10.00 -3.09
CA LEU A 202 -14.43 9.16 -2.60
C LEU A 202 -14.12 8.01 -3.56
N TYR A 203 -15.14 7.35 -4.14
CA TYR A 203 -14.95 6.32 -5.16
C TYR A 203 -14.30 6.89 -6.42
N THR A 204 -14.81 8.02 -6.93
CA THR A 204 -14.24 8.70 -8.09
C THR A 204 -12.77 9.08 -7.85
N ALA A 205 -12.44 9.68 -6.71
CA ALA A 205 -11.06 9.99 -6.35
C ALA A 205 -10.17 8.74 -6.30
N THR A 206 -10.68 7.62 -5.77
CA THR A 206 -9.92 6.35 -5.74
C THR A 206 -9.69 5.80 -7.16
N THR A 207 -10.68 5.88 -8.03
CA THR A 207 -10.57 5.45 -9.44
C THR A 207 -9.59 6.32 -10.20
N VAL A 208 -9.62 7.65 -10.01
CA VAL A 208 -8.66 8.56 -10.64
C VAL A 208 -7.25 8.33 -10.12
N LEU A 209 -7.07 8.01 -8.82
CA LEU A 209 -5.77 7.59 -8.31
C LEU A 209 -5.27 6.31 -9.00
N ALA A 210 -6.13 5.33 -9.22
CA ALA A 210 -5.75 4.12 -9.97
C ALA A 210 -5.33 4.46 -11.42
N ALA A 211 -6.09 5.32 -12.11
CA ALA A 211 -5.73 5.80 -13.44
C ALA A 211 -4.41 6.58 -13.45
N LEU A 212 -4.16 7.40 -12.42
CA LEU A 212 -2.91 8.13 -12.23
C LEU A 212 -1.72 7.18 -12.07
N LEU A 213 -1.86 6.09 -11.31
CA LEU A 213 -0.83 5.05 -11.18
C LEU A 213 -0.58 4.35 -12.52
N VAL A 214 -1.62 4.00 -13.26
CA VAL A 214 -1.49 3.41 -14.61
C VAL A 214 -0.76 4.36 -15.55
N ALA A 215 -1.16 5.64 -15.62
CA ALA A 215 -0.48 6.64 -16.44
C ALA A 215 1.00 6.79 -16.05
N GLY A 216 1.32 6.78 -14.76
CA GLY A 216 2.70 6.80 -14.27
C GLY A 216 3.52 5.58 -14.72
N THR A 217 2.92 4.38 -14.80
CA THR A 217 3.61 3.21 -15.36
C THR A 217 3.87 3.35 -16.85
N LEU A 218 2.97 3.98 -17.61
CA LEU A 218 3.16 4.25 -19.05
C LEU A 218 4.30 5.25 -19.28
N VAL A 219 4.35 6.35 -18.50
CA VAL A 219 5.49 7.31 -18.53
C VAL A 219 6.81 6.56 -18.28
N THR A 220 6.84 5.73 -17.25
CA THR A 220 8.05 4.97 -16.90
C THR A 220 8.42 3.96 -17.98
N SER A 221 7.44 3.37 -18.66
CA SER A 221 7.63 2.37 -19.73
C SER A 221 8.21 2.97 -21.01
N ALA A 222 7.91 4.24 -21.30
CA ALA A 222 8.49 4.99 -22.42
C ALA A 222 9.77 5.73 -22.02
N GLY A 223 10.00 5.95 -20.72
CA GLY A 223 11.09 6.77 -20.16
C GLY A 223 12.48 6.08 -20.17
N PRO A 224 13.52 6.74 -19.64
CA PRO A 224 14.93 6.31 -19.78
C PRO A 224 15.28 5.03 -19.01
N HIS A 225 14.65 4.75 -17.88
CA HIS A 225 15.03 3.65 -16.99
C HIS A 225 14.17 2.39 -17.24
N ALA A 226 14.62 1.47 -18.10
CA ALA A 226 13.89 0.24 -18.41
C ALA A 226 14.30 -1.00 -17.59
N GLY A 227 15.36 -0.86 -16.78
CA GLY A 227 15.91 -1.98 -16.00
C GLY A 227 17.06 -2.74 -16.70
N ASN A 228 17.22 -2.58 -18.00
CA ASN A 228 18.35 -3.06 -18.80
C ASN A 228 18.43 -2.24 -20.09
N THR A 229 19.63 -2.12 -20.67
CA THR A 229 19.86 -1.33 -21.90
C THR A 229 19.20 -1.94 -23.13
N ALA A 230 19.11 -3.27 -23.20
CA ALA A 230 18.50 -4.00 -24.31
C ALA A 230 16.97 -4.09 -24.24
N THR A 231 16.34 -3.63 -23.15
CA THR A 231 14.89 -3.74 -22.97
C THR A 231 14.13 -2.80 -23.93
N PRO A 232 13.19 -3.33 -24.76
CA PRO A 232 12.36 -2.50 -25.62
C PRO A 232 11.49 -1.53 -24.82
N ARG A 233 11.41 -0.28 -25.27
CA ARG A 233 10.59 0.78 -24.68
C ARG A 233 9.20 0.83 -25.30
N LEU A 234 8.24 1.36 -24.55
CA LEU A 234 6.96 1.75 -25.14
C LEU A 234 7.19 2.88 -26.14
N THR A 235 6.79 2.68 -27.40
CA THR A 235 7.00 3.62 -28.51
C THR A 235 5.93 4.73 -28.55
N VAL A 236 5.71 5.38 -27.42
CA VAL A 236 4.80 6.53 -27.28
C VAL A 236 5.58 7.71 -26.75
N SER A 237 5.21 8.92 -27.21
CA SER A 237 5.86 10.17 -26.80
C SER A 237 5.87 10.33 -25.27
N VAL A 238 7.07 10.39 -24.66
CA VAL A 238 7.23 10.62 -23.22
C VAL A 238 6.57 11.95 -22.79
N PRO A 239 6.75 13.09 -23.50
CA PRO A 239 6.03 14.32 -23.17
C PRO A 239 4.51 14.15 -23.14
N ALA A 240 3.92 13.46 -24.11
CA ALA A 240 2.46 13.23 -24.15
C ALA A 240 1.97 12.39 -22.97
N LEU A 241 2.70 11.33 -22.62
CA LEU A 241 2.37 10.50 -21.45
C LEU A 241 2.57 11.26 -20.14
N THR A 242 3.60 12.08 -20.03
CA THR A 242 3.85 12.93 -18.87
C THR A 242 2.74 13.98 -18.72
N GLN A 243 2.28 14.59 -19.83
CA GLN A 243 1.15 15.51 -19.81
C GLN A 243 -0.12 14.82 -19.33
N LEU A 244 -0.46 13.65 -19.88
CA LEU A 244 -1.61 12.86 -19.42
C LEU A 244 -1.53 12.56 -17.90
N HIS A 245 -0.34 12.16 -17.42
CA HIS A 245 -0.14 11.88 -16.00
C HIS A 245 -0.32 13.16 -15.14
N ALA A 246 0.18 14.31 -15.61
CA ALA A 246 0.01 15.60 -14.94
C ALA A 246 -1.46 16.05 -14.93
N ASP A 247 -2.18 15.89 -16.05
CA ASP A 247 -3.60 16.26 -16.14
C ASP A 247 -4.46 15.42 -15.20
N LEU A 248 -4.17 14.13 -15.09
CA LEU A 248 -4.82 13.24 -14.10
C LEU A 248 -4.51 13.67 -12.66
N LEU A 249 -3.28 14.14 -12.37
CA LEU A 249 -2.94 14.70 -11.06
C LEU A 249 -3.75 15.98 -10.76
N VAL A 250 -3.87 16.89 -11.74
CA VAL A 250 -4.68 18.11 -11.59
C VAL A 250 -6.14 17.75 -11.32
N GLY A 251 -6.70 16.79 -12.09
CA GLY A 251 -8.05 16.25 -11.86
C GLY A 251 -8.21 15.65 -10.48
N PHE A 252 -7.23 14.87 -10.03
CA PHE A 252 -7.22 14.28 -8.68
C PHE A 252 -7.18 15.34 -7.58
N LEU A 253 -6.35 16.38 -7.72
CA LEU A 253 -6.32 17.51 -6.80
C LEU A 253 -7.65 18.26 -6.75
N GLY A 254 -8.31 18.48 -7.89
CA GLY A 254 -9.65 19.06 -7.97
C GLY A 254 -10.68 18.21 -7.19
N LEU A 255 -10.63 16.88 -7.33
CA LEU A 255 -11.48 15.97 -6.56
C LEU A 255 -11.18 16.02 -5.05
N LEU A 256 -9.90 16.15 -4.65
CA LEU A 256 -9.55 16.32 -3.24
C LEU A 256 -10.06 17.66 -2.69
N VAL A 257 -9.96 18.75 -3.44
CA VAL A 257 -10.54 20.05 -3.05
C VAL A 257 -12.05 19.92 -2.86
N GLY A 258 -12.76 19.33 -3.84
CA GLY A 258 -14.20 19.06 -3.73
C GLY A 258 -14.55 18.18 -2.53
N LEU A 259 -13.75 17.14 -2.26
CA LEU A 259 -13.93 16.28 -1.10
C LEU A 259 -13.74 17.08 0.22
N GLY A 260 -12.78 18.01 0.28
CA GLY A 260 -12.55 18.87 1.44
C GLY A 260 -13.75 19.76 1.77
N PHE A 261 -14.30 20.44 0.76
CA PHE A 261 -15.52 21.24 0.91
C PHE A 261 -16.71 20.37 1.33
N ALA A 262 -16.87 19.21 0.70
CA ALA A 262 -17.95 18.29 0.99
C ALA A 262 -17.87 17.71 2.43
N LEU A 263 -16.67 17.36 2.90
CA LEU A 263 -16.42 16.93 4.29
C LEU A 263 -16.76 18.06 5.29
N ARG A 264 -16.43 19.31 4.94
CA ARG A 264 -16.77 20.48 5.76
C ARG A 264 -18.27 20.71 5.83
N ALA A 265 -18.97 20.62 4.70
CA ALA A 265 -20.40 20.80 4.59
C ALA A 265 -21.22 19.68 5.27
N ALA A 266 -20.67 18.46 5.34
CA ALA A 266 -21.31 17.33 6.03
C ALA A 266 -21.41 17.49 7.56
N GLY A 267 -20.78 18.51 8.15
CA GLY A 267 -20.89 18.89 9.56
C GLY A 267 -20.13 17.94 10.49
N ARG A 268 -20.76 16.85 10.95
CA ARG A 268 -20.15 15.95 11.95
C ARG A 268 -19.27 14.87 11.31
N VAL A 269 -18.10 15.25 10.82
CA VAL A 269 -17.08 14.30 10.35
C VAL A 269 -16.09 14.01 11.48
N PRO A 270 -15.75 12.73 11.76
CA PRO A 270 -14.80 12.40 12.81
C PRO A 270 -13.43 13.09 12.58
N ALA A 271 -12.82 13.62 13.64
CA ALA A 271 -11.52 14.29 13.58
C ALA A 271 -10.42 13.40 12.95
N ARG A 272 -10.53 12.08 13.12
CA ARG A 272 -9.65 11.09 12.47
C ARG A 272 -9.75 11.15 10.95
N THR A 273 -10.96 11.26 10.39
CA THR A 273 -11.18 11.33 8.93
C THR A 273 -10.63 12.64 8.37
N TRP A 274 -10.92 13.76 9.06
CA TRP A 274 -10.40 15.06 8.67
C TRP A 274 -8.87 15.12 8.65
N ARG A 275 -8.23 14.59 9.71
CA ARG A 275 -6.77 14.52 9.77
C ARG A 275 -6.17 13.67 8.66
N ARG A 276 -6.77 12.51 8.32
CA ARG A 276 -6.31 11.65 7.23
C ARG A 276 -6.47 12.30 5.87
N TYR A 277 -7.56 13.05 5.68
CA TYR A 277 -7.76 13.87 4.50
C TYR A 277 -6.65 14.91 4.34
N LEU A 278 -6.35 15.69 5.37
CA LEU A 278 -5.29 16.70 5.33
C LEU A 278 -3.91 16.08 5.03
N VAL A 279 -3.63 14.92 5.63
CA VAL A 279 -2.38 14.21 5.32
C VAL A 279 -2.33 13.73 3.88
N LEU A 280 -3.45 13.24 3.33
CA LEU A 280 -3.53 12.85 1.92
C LEU A 280 -3.20 14.07 1.02
N VAL A 281 -3.82 15.21 1.29
CA VAL A 281 -3.54 16.44 0.53
C VAL A 281 -2.05 16.81 0.60
N CYS A 282 -1.46 16.83 1.79
CA CYS A 282 -0.03 17.15 1.96
C CYS A 282 0.88 16.17 1.21
N VAL A 283 0.59 14.85 1.29
CA VAL A 283 1.41 13.83 0.62
C VAL A 283 1.26 13.93 -0.90
N VAL A 284 0.05 14.20 -1.41
CA VAL A 284 -0.17 14.37 -2.86
C VAL A 284 0.53 15.62 -3.40
N LEU A 285 0.47 16.73 -2.67
CA LEU A 285 1.19 17.97 -3.06
C LEU A 285 2.71 17.74 -3.07
N ALA A 286 3.25 17.10 -2.04
CA ALA A 286 4.67 16.76 -1.99
C ALA A 286 5.07 15.81 -3.14
N GLN A 287 4.23 14.82 -3.46
CA GLN A 287 4.45 13.87 -4.56
C GLN A 287 4.41 14.57 -5.93
N GLY A 288 3.45 15.48 -6.13
CA GLY A 288 3.36 16.28 -7.35
C GLY A 288 4.56 17.18 -7.54
N THR A 289 4.99 17.89 -6.47
CA THR A 289 6.20 18.71 -6.47
C THR A 289 7.44 17.87 -6.80
N LEU A 290 7.56 16.68 -6.19
CA LEU A 290 8.66 15.76 -6.52
C LEU A 290 8.64 15.35 -7.99
N GLY A 291 7.46 15.08 -8.56
CA GLY A 291 7.31 14.71 -9.98
C GLY A 291 7.77 15.85 -10.90
N VAL A 292 7.41 17.08 -10.60
CA VAL A 292 7.89 18.26 -11.36
C VAL A 292 9.40 18.40 -11.27
N VAL A 293 9.97 18.33 -10.06
CA VAL A 293 11.44 18.43 -9.85
C VAL A 293 12.15 17.30 -10.58
N GLN A 294 11.64 16.06 -10.51
CA GLN A 294 12.18 14.91 -11.21
C GLN A 294 12.20 15.12 -12.74
N TYR A 295 11.11 15.64 -13.31
CA TYR A 295 11.01 15.91 -14.74
C TYR A 295 11.98 16.98 -15.19
N LEU A 296 12.03 18.11 -14.49
CA LEU A 296 12.92 19.24 -14.79
C LEU A 296 14.42 18.89 -14.60
N ALA A 297 14.73 17.97 -13.69
CA ALA A 297 16.10 17.51 -13.46
C ALA A 297 16.57 16.41 -14.45
N GLY A 298 15.76 16.05 -15.46
CA GLY A 298 16.13 15.01 -16.44
C GLY A 298 15.97 13.58 -15.92
N VAL A 299 15.06 13.37 -14.99
CA VAL A 299 14.66 12.04 -14.46
C VAL A 299 15.82 11.26 -13.78
N PRO A 300 16.52 11.84 -12.78
CA PRO A 300 17.59 11.14 -12.05
C PRO A 300 17.08 9.92 -11.29
N GLU A 301 17.88 8.86 -11.19
CA GLU A 301 17.53 7.55 -10.59
C GLU A 301 17.01 7.68 -9.15
N VAL A 302 17.65 8.53 -8.34
CA VAL A 302 17.27 8.76 -6.95
C VAL A 302 15.87 9.37 -6.86
N LEU A 303 15.55 10.35 -7.72
CA LEU A 303 14.23 10.99 -7.72
C LEU A 303 13.15 10.03 -8.21
N VAL A 304 13.46 9.14 -9.17
CA VAL A 304 12.53 8.08 -9.59
C VAL A 304 12.20 7.14 -8.43
N SER A 305 13.20 6.67 -7.68
CA SER A 305 12.98 5.79 -6.53
C SER A 305 12.21 6.49 -5.41
N LEU A 306 12.47 7.79 -5.16
CA LEU A 306 11.70 8.60 -4.23
C LEU A 306 10.26 8.83 -4.71
N HIS A 307 10.04 8.97 -6.02
CA HIS A 307 8.71 9.09 -6.60
C HIS A 307 7.89 7.80 -6.43
N VAL A 308 8.51 6.64 -6.54
CA VAL A 308 7.87 5.34 -6.24
C VAL A 308 7.50 5.24 -4.75
N LEU A 309 8.38 5.68 -3.84
CA LEU A 309 8.07 5.77 -2.41
C LEU A 309 6.87 6.70 -2.15
N GLY A 310 6.85 7.86 -2.80
CA GLY A 310 5.75 8.81 -2.70
C GLY A 310 4.44 8.23 -3.25
N ALA A 311 4.47 7.53 -4.38
CA ALA A 311 3.30 6.84 -4.94
C ALA A 311 2.72 5.79 -3.97
N ALA A 312 3.59 4.94 -3.38
CA ALA A 312 3.17 3.99 -2.36
C ALA A 312 2.60 4.71 -1.11
N SER A 313 3.19 5.84 -0.72
CA SER A 313 2.69 6.66 0.41
C SER A 313 1.31 7.25 0.12
N VAL A 314 1.04 7.73 -1.10
CA VAL A 314 -0.31 8.19 -1.51
C VAL A 314 -1.32 7.05 -1.41
N VAL A 315 -0.97 5.84 -1.87
CA VAL A 315 -1.84 4.65 -1.74
C VAL A 315 -2.13 4.34 -0.27
N VAL A 316 -1.12 4.35 0.60
CA VAL A 316 -1.27 4.10 2.05
C VAL A 316 -2.23 5.12 2.68
N VAL A 317 -2.03 6.43 2.42
CA VAL A 317 -2.86 7.45 3.07
C VAL A 317 -4.27 7.52 2.49
N MET A 318 -4.45 7.21 1.19
CA MET A 318 -5.77 7.10 0.56
C MET A 318 -6.55 5.91 1.13
N ALA A 319 -5.92 4.73 1.26
CA ALA A 319 -6.51 3.57 1.90
C ALA A 319 -6.85 3.84 3.39
N ALA A 320 -5.98 4.57 4.09
CA ALA A 320 -6.23 5.00 5.46
C ALA A 320 -7.41 5.98 5.56
N LEU A 321 -7.55 6.93 4.64
CA LEU A 321 -8.73 7.79 4.55
C LEU A 321 -9.99 6.95 4.31
N TRP A 322 -9.96 6.06 3.32
CA TRP A 322 -11.04 5.14 3.01
C TRP A 322 -11.55 4.38 4.23
N THR A 323 -10.65 3.79 5.03
CA THR A 323 -11.03 3.06 6.25
C THR A 323 -11.63 3.96 7.31
N SER A 324 -11.25 5.25 7.37
CA SER A 324 -11.79 6.20 8.36
C SER A 324 -13.20 6.70 8.04
N CYS A 325 -13.66 6.52 6.81
CA CYS A 325 -14.98 6.94 6.36
C CYS A 325 -16.09 5.95 6.75
N ARG A 326 -15.73 4.83 7.35
CA ARG A 326 -16.67 3.78 7.74
C ARG A 326 -16.33 3.22 9.12
N VAL A 327 -17.35 2.59 9.76
CA VAL A 327 -17.22 1.83 11.01
C VAL A 327 -17.70 0.41 10.78
N ARG A 328 -17.08 -0.54 11.46
CA ARG A 328 -17.54 -1.91 11.59
C ARG A 328 -17.62 -2.25 13.06
N ASP A 329 -18.82 -2.55 13.52
CA ASP A 329 -19.05 -2.96 14.89
C ASP A 329 -18.63 -4.42 15.11
N ASP A 330 -18.46 -4.82 16.36
CA ASP A 330 -18.27 -6.21 16.71
C ASP A 330 -19.63 -6.92 16.71
N LEU A 331 -19.77 -7.97 15.89
CA LEU A 331 -21.00 -8.77 15.81
C LEU A 331 -21.38 -9.38 17.18
N PHE A 332 -20.39 -9.66 18.01
CA PHE A 332 -20.64 -10.25 19.35
C PHE A 332 -21.07 -9.20 20.39
N ALA A 333 -20.72 -7.94 20.24
CA ALA A 333 -21.15 -6.87 21.13
C ALA A 333 -22.63 -6.53 20.93
N VAL A 334 -23.14 -6.63 19.70
CA VAL A 334 -24.55 -6.35 19.37
C VAL A 334 -25.49 -7.39 19.98
N THR A 335 -25.08 -8.66 20.05
CA THR A 335 -25.90 -9.75 20.56
C THR A 335 -26.10 -9.68 22.09
N VAL A 336 -25.14 -9.13 22.84
CA VAL A 336 -25.23 -8.99 24.29
C VAL A 336 -26.06 -7.75 24.70
N GLY A 337 -26.10 -6.72 23.88
CA GLY A 337 -26.84 -5.48 24.13
C GLY A 337 -28.35 -5.56 23.83
N SER A 338 -28.80 -6.57 23.07
CA SER A 338 -30.23 -6.74 22.71
C SER A 338 -31.05 -7.60 23.68
N ALA A 339 -30.42 -8.25 24.62
CA ALA A 339 -31.13 -8.92 25.72
C ALA A 339 -31.50 -7.88 26.81
N ARG A 340 -32.49 -7.00 26.52
CA ARG A 340 -33.20 -6.28 27.57
C ARG A 340 -33.91 -7.31 28.44
N PRO A 341 -33.72 -7.27 29.75
CA PRO A 341 -34.58 -8.06 30.63
C PRO A 341 -36.02 -7.59 30.40
N LEU A 342 -36.91 -8.51 30.04
CA LEU A 342 -38.34 -8.29 30.13
C LEU A 342 -38.62 -7.88 31.59
N ALA A 343 -39.00 -6.63 31.79
CA ALA A 343 -39.48 -6.16 33.09
C ALA A 343 -40.63 -7.08 33.50
N SER A 344 -40.45 -7.80 34.58
CA SER A 344 -41.50 -8.54 35.24
C SER A 344 -42.63 -7.59 35.53
N ALA A 345 -43.76 -7.72 34.82
CA ALA A 345 -45.02 -7.09 35.22
C ALA A 345 -45.39 -7.64 36.60
N GLY A 346 -45.16 -6.84 37.63
CA GLY A 346 -45.63 -7.12 38.96
C GLY A 346 -47.16 -7.03 38.95
N THR A 347 -47.78 -8.17 39.25
CA THR A 347 -49.15 -8.25 39.67
C THR A 347 -49.22 -7.74 41.11
N GLY A 348 -50.00 -6.70 41.32
CA GLY A 348 -50.41 -6.17 42.61
C GLY A 348 -51.60 -5.26 42.44
#